data_7bd7590d10cc483d27ecd35ea5958770
#
_entry.id   7bd7590d10cc483d27ecd35ea5958770
#
_cell.length_a   1.000
_cell.length_b   1.000
_cell.length_c   1.000
_cell.angle_alpha   90.00
_cell.angle_beta   90.00
_cell.angle_gamma   90.00
#
_symmetry.space_group_name_H-M   'P 1'
#
loop_
_entity.id
_entity.type
_entity.pdbx_description
1 polymer ?
#
loop_
_entity_poly.entity_id
_entity_poly.type
_entity_poly.pdbx_seq_one_letter_code
_entity_poly.pdbx_strand_id
1 'polypeptide(L)'
;PILMLGRIKWKKPIKKLNDSIKTRPNVVLIVLESFGREYIGSFNKKRKIDNYVSYTPFLDSLSNHSLIFTNAFANGRQSIEALPSILASLPSFRIPFTSSPHSNQNIQSLVSVFNELDYSTSFFHGAPNGSMGFLGLSNILGFDNYFGKKEFNNDSLYDGYWGIWDEPFFQYMKSEIDHFNEPFFTTLFSLSSHEPFNVPKNYQNFFPKGNVDMHEVIGYSDNALKKFFNSAKKQEWFKNTLFVITSDHCNQFWYPYYRAPINRFAVPILFYHPNNTLNGTDNSLAQQLDIFPSIIDYIGYEKPIKSWGRSLFSENSGIPFSIHFSGTVYRFSMNNFTIVFDGKKTIGVYSIDDLDLNINLINDNKLDYSFEERYLKSFIQDYMQRIIDKNLE
;
A
#
# COMPACT_ATOMS: atom_id res chain seq x y z
N PRO A 1 -12.00 8.30 30.47
CA PRO A 1 -12.86 7.47 29.64
C PRO A 1 -12.09 7.19 28.37
N ILE A 2 -11.61 5.96 28.24
CA ILE A 2 -10.97 5.42 27.06
C ILE A 2 -12.01 5.53 25.97
N LEU A 3 -11.78 6.39 24.96
CA LEU A 3 -12.41 6.21 23.67
C LEU A 3 -11.92 4.84 23.19
N MET A 4 -12.68 3.79 23.50
CA MET A 4 -12.51 2.56 22.78
C MET A 4 -12.70 2.95 21.31
N LEU A 5 -11.59 2.94 20.54
CA LEU A 5 -11.66 2.68 19.11
C LEU A 5 -12.24 1.27 19.06
N GLY A 6 -13.56 1.22 19.24
CA GLY A 6 -14.28 -0.03 19.42
C GLY A 6 -14.04 -0.87 18.18
N ARG A 7 -13.97 -2.19 18.37
CA ARG A 7 -14.13 -3.15 17.29
C ARG A 7 -15.00 -2.50 16.21
N ILE A 8 -14.43 -2.21 15.04
CA ILE A 8 -15.21 -1.66 13.95
C ILE A 8 -16.25 -2.73 13.63
N LYS A 9 -17.45 -2.55 14.21
CA LYS A 9 -18.60 -3.36 13.86
C LYS A 9 -19.09 -2.86 12.52
N TRP A 10 -18.70 -3.54 11.46
CA TRP A 10 -19.17 -3.27 10.12
C TRP A 10 -20.70 -3.30 10.12
N LYS A 11 -21.31 -2.18 9.84
CA LYS A 11 -22.74 -2.13 9.53
C LYS A 11 -22.88 -2.38 8.04
N LYS A 12 -23.31 -3.60 7.70
CA LYS A 12 -23.73 -4.10 6.37
C LYS A 12 -22.80 -3.76 5.20
N PRO A 13 -22.33 -4.75 4.44
CA PRO A 13 -21.56 -4.56 3.22
C PRO A 13 -22.31 -3.66 2.24
N ILE A 14 -21.57 -3.03 1.35
CA ILE A 14 -22.14 -2.19 0.28
C ILE A 14 -23.03 -3.06 -0.58
N LYS A 15 -24.34 -3.04 -0.31
CA LYS A 15 -25.36 -3.86 -0.97
C LYS A 15 -25.38 -3.71 -2.49
N LYS A 16 -24.76 -2.66 -3.03
CA LYS A 16 -24.72 -2.36 -4.48
C LYS A 16 -23.57 -3.03 -5.24
N LEU A 17 -22.47 -3.42 -4.58
CA LEU A 17 -21.39 -4.16 -5.25
C LEU A 17 -21.65 -5.67 -5.29
N ASN A 18 -22.36 -6.22 -4.30
CA ASN A 18 -22.53 -7.66 -4.12
C ASN A 18 -23.60 -8.33 -5.04
N ASP A 19 -24.54 -7.59 -5.61
CA ASP A 19 -25.57 -8.21 -6.45
C ASP A 19 -25.06 -8.72 -7.81
N SER A 20 -23.84 -8.35 -8.22
CA SER A 20 -23.20 -8.82 -9.46
C SER A 20 -22.08 -9.85 -9.24
N ILE A 21 -21.56 -10.02 -8.02
CA ILE A 21 -20.47 -10.95 -7.72
C ILE A 21 -21.09 -12.27 -7.23
N LYS A 22 -21.42 -13.14 -8.15
CA LYS A 22 -21.95 -14.49 -7.85
C LYS A 22 -20.88 -15.46 -7.35
N THR A 23 -19.61 -15.15 -7.50
CA THR A 23 -18.46 -15.99 -7.12
C THR A 23 -17.46 -15.17 -6.36
N ARG A 24 -16.79 -15.77 -5.37
CA ARG A 24 -15.67 -15.15 -4.65
C ARG A 24 -14.59 -14.74 -5.65
N PRO A 25 -14.20 -13.45 -5.76
CA PRO A 25 -13.19 -13.02 -6.72
C PRO A 25 -11.81 -13.49 -6.28
N ASN A 26 -10.93 -13.75 -7.23
CA ASN A 26 -9.50 -13.79 -6.95
C ASN A 26 -9.01 -12.40 -6.55
N VAL A 27 -7.91 -12.33 -5.81
CA VAL A 27 -7.28 -11.05 -5.44
C VAL A 27 -5.79 -11.09 -5.77
N VAL A 28 -5.34 -10.11 -6.54
CA VAL A 28 -3.92 -9.88 -6.85
C VAL A 28 -3.52 -8.53 -6.31
N LEU A 29 -2.69 -8.52 -5.27
CA LEU A 29 -2.13 -7.34 -4.64
C LEU A 29 -0.71 -7.12 -5.17
N ILE A 30 -0.47 -5.98 -5.82
CA ILE A 30 0.83 -5.60 -6.36
C ILE A 30 1.37 -4.42 -5.58
N VAL A 31 2.50 -4.62 -4.91
CA VAL A 31 3.24 -3.60 -4.18
C VAL A 31 4.46 -3.22 -5.02
N LEU A 32 4.45 -2.00 -5.56
CA LEU A 32 5.53 -1.49 -6.42
C LEU A 32 6.61 -0.85 -5.54
N GLU A 33 7.86 -1.31 -5.71
CA GLU A 33 9.02 -0.82 -4.96
C GLU A 33 9.26 0.67 -5.22
N SER A 34 9.29 1.49 -4.16
CA SER A 34 9.64 2.92 -4.18
C SER A 34 8.79 3.81 -5.13
N PHE A 35 7.60 3.37 -5.51
CA PHE A 35 6.75 3.98 -6.55
C PHE A 35 5.92 5.14 -6.00
N GLY A 36 6.56 6.30 -5.80
CA GLY A 36 5.85 7.50 -5.35
C GLY A 36 4.71 7.92 -6.28
N ARG A 37 3.64 8.46 -5.72
CA ARG A 37 2.52 9.04 -6.47
C ARG A 37 2.97 10.13 -7.46
N GLU A 38 4.10 10.74 -7.22
CA GLU A 38 4.74 11.74 -8.08
C GLU A 38 4.85 11.31 -9.54
N TYR A 39 5.15 10.04 -9.79
CA TYR A 39 5.46 9.54 -11.12
C TYR A 39 4.22 9.23 -11.99
N ILE A 40 3.01 9.22 -11.39
CA ILE A 40 1.79 8.73 -12.01
C ILE A 40 0.89 9.91 -12.40
N GLY A 41 0.75 10.15 -13.72
CA GLY A 41 0.03 11.31 -14.26
C GLY A 41 -1.44 11.37 -13.86
N SER A 42 -2.12 10.23 -13.88
CA SER A 42 -3.53 10.14 -13.51
C SER A 42 -3.82 10.62 -12.08
N PHE A 43 -2.88 10.42 -11.16
CA PHE A 43 -2.98 10.86 -9.77
C PHE A 43 -2.68 12.36 -9.59
N ASN A 44 -2.13 13.01 -10.62
CA ASN A 44 -1.71 14.41 -10.58
C ASN A 44 -2.57 15.35 -11.43
N LYS A 45 -3.58 14.86 -12.15
CA LYS A 45 -4.43 15.63 -13.07
C LYS A 45 -5.05 16.89 -12.44
N LYS A 46 -5.40 16.85 -11.16
CA LYS A 46 -6.02 17.97 -10.43
C LYS A 46 -4.99 18.86 -9.70
N ARG A 47 -3.70 18.49 -9.71
CA ARG A 47 -2.63 19.25 -9.06
C ARG A 47 -1.97 20.19 -10.05
N LYS A 48 -1.82 21.43 -9.67
CA LYS A 48 -1.11 22.43 -10.46
C LYS A 48 0.40 22.29 -10.21
N ILE A 49 1.03 21.33 -10.88
CA ILE A 49 2.47 21.10 -10.84
C ILE A 49 3.05 21.58 -12.15
N ASP A 50 3.91 22.61 -12.10
CA ASP A 50 4.50 23.20 -13.31
C ASP A 50 5.38 22.19 -14.04
N ASN A 51 5.24 22.13 -15.36
CA ASN A 51 5.99 21.25 -16.26
C ASN A 51 5.94 19.77 -15.86
N TYR A 52 4.80 19.34 -15.31
CA TYR A 52 4.63 17.95 -14.88
C TYR A 52 4.73 16.96 -16.05
N VAL A 53 5.49 15.90 -15.83
CA VAL A 53 5.65 14.77 -16.77
C VAL A 53 5.32 13.46 -16.05
N SER A 54 4.49 12.63 -16.66
CA SER A 54 4.24 11.27 -16.20
C SER A 54 5.27 10.29 -16.74
N TYR A 55 5.67 9.33 -15.92
CA TYR A 55 6.59 8.24 -16.30
C TYR A 55 5.90 6.88 -16.38
N THR A 56 4.58 6.83 -16.19
CA THR A 56 3.80 5.60 -16.07
C THR A 56 2.60 5.55 -17.03
N PRO A 57 2.84 5.52 -18.34
CA PRO A 57 1.75 5.55 -19.33
C PRO A 57 0.76 4.38 -19.19
N PHE A 58 1.21 3.22 -18.72
CA PHE A 58 0.31 2.10 -18.50
C PHE A 58 -0.59 2.31 -17.27
N LEU A 59 -0.02 2.69 -16.11
CA LEU A 59 -0.82 3.01 -14.91
C LEU A 59 -1.77 4.18 -15.16
N ASP A 60 -1.36 5.17 -15.94
CA ASP A 60 -2.25 6.26 -16.36
C ASP A 60 -3.46 5.77 -17.15
N SER A 61 -3.22 4.84 -18.07
CA SER A 61 -4.29 4.21 -18.85
C SER A 61 -5.19 3.32 -17.98
N LEU A 62 -4.60 2.50 -17.11
CA LEU A 62 -5.32 1.59 -16.22
C LEU A 62 -6.21 2.38 -15.24
N SER A 63 -5.71 3.51 -14.74
CA SER A 63 -6.42 4.39 -13.81
C SER A 63 -7.73 4.93 -14.37
N ASN A 64 -7.87 5.06 -15.69
CA ASN A 64 -9.13 5.50 -16.30
C ASN A 64 -10.25 4.43 -16.19
N HIS A 65 -9.91 3.21 -15.80
CA HIS A 65 -10.82 2.08 -15.60
C HIS A 65 -10.77 1.55 -14.17
N SER A 66 -10.28 2.34 -13.23
CA SER A 66 -10.03 1.96 -11.84
C SER A 66 -10.63 2.96 -10.87
N LEU A 67 -10.84 2.54 -9.63
CA LEU A 67 -11.05 3.45 -8.51
C LEU A 67 -9.69 3.84 -7.94
N ILE A 68 -9.33 5.12 -8.00
CA ILE A 68 -8.05 5.64 -7.54
C ILE A 68 -8.22 6.60 -6.35
N PHE A 69 -7.32 6.47 -5.35
CA PHE A 69 -7.27 7.34 -4.18
C PHE A 69 -6.08 8.29 -4.31
N THR A 70 -6.34 9.52 -4.74
CA THR A 70 -5.28 10.48 -5.10
C THR A 70 -4.65 11.19 -3.90
N ASN A 71 -5.17 10.98 -2.69
CA ASN A 71 -4.63 11.55 -1.46
C ASN A 71 -4.27 10.44 -0.45
N ALA A 72 -3.52 9.44 -0.95
CA ALA A 72 -3.09 8.27 -0.18
C ALA A 72 -1.62 8.36 0.25
N PHE A 73 -1.31 7.79 1.43
CA PHE A 73 0.00 7.89 2.07
C PHE A 73 0.50 6.54 2.59
N ALA A 74 1.83 6.34 2.51
CA ALA A 74 2.52 5.25 3.17
C ALA A 74 2.56 5.47 4.68
N ASN A 75 2.58 4.39 5.45
CA ASN A 75 2.70 4.46 6.91
C ASN A 75 4.15 4.38 7.39
N GLY A 76 5.09 4.14 6.48
CA GLY A 76 6.52 4.10 6.73
C GLY A 76 7.34 4.62 5.53
N ARG A 77 8.66 4.51 5.61
CA ARG A 77 9.61 4.92 4.57
C ARG A 77 10.55 3.80 4.12
N GLN A 78 10.29 2.59 4.55
CA GLN A 78 11.08 1.40 4.23
C GLN A 78 10.13 0.25 3.84
N SER A 79 10.59 -0.59 2.93
CA SER A 79 9.80 -1.73 2.43
C SER A 79 9.38 -2.69 3.55
N ILE A 80 10.23 -2.88 4.56
CA ILE A 80 9.96 -3.71 5.74
C ILE A 80 8.81 -3.16 6.61
N GLU A 81 8.50 -1.86 6.53
CA GLU A 81 7.42 -1.19 7.25
C GLU A 81 6.09 -1.31 6.50
N ALA A 82 6.15 -1.39 5.18
CA ALA A 82 4.97 -1.34 4.32
C ALA A 82 4.15 -2.63 4.34
N LEU A 83 4.78 -3.81 4.26
CA LEU A 83 4.05 -5.08 4.19
C LEU A 83 3.14 -5.34 5.40
N PRO A 84 3.57 -5.15 6.67
CA PRO A 84 2.67 -5.24 7.81
C PRO A 84 1.52 -4.23 7.74
N SER A 85 1.78 -3.01 7.24
CA SER A 85 0.74 -1.98 7.08
C SER A 85 -0.30 -2.37 6.03
N ILE A 86 0.14 -2.90 4.89
CA ILE A 86 -0.71 -3.28 3.77
C ILE A 86 -1.49 -4.57 4.06
N LEU A 87 -0.79 -5.61 4.55
CA LEU A 87 -1.35 -6.96 4.69
C LEU A 87 -2.13 -7.17 5.98
N ALA A 88 -1.79 -6.42 7.04
CA ALA A 88 -2.37 -6.62 8.38
C ALA A 88 -2.85 -5.32 9.04
N SER A 89 -2.83 -4.18 8.30
CA SER A 89 -3.20 -2.86 8.86
C SER A 89 -2.39 -2.49 10.12
N LEU A 90 -1.15 -2.98 10.23
CA LEU A 90 -0.24 -2.72 11.36
C LEU A 90 0.61 -1.49 11.06
N PRO A 91 0.46 -0.37 11.80
CA PRO A 91 1.31 0.79 11.62
C PRO A 91 2.75 0.49 12.04
N SER A 92 3.72 1.17 11.40
CA SER A 92 5.13 1.08 11.78
C SER A 92 5.55 2.30 12.60
N PHE A 93 5.91 2.09 13.88
CA PHE A 93 6.38 3.13 14.77
C PHE A 93 7.72 2.75 15.39
N ARG A 94 8.72 3.64 15.28
CA ARG A 94 10.08 3.51 15.84
C ARG A 94 10.88 2.32 15.31
N ILE A 95 10.39 1.11 15.50
CA ILE A 95 11.03 -0.13 15.05
C ILE A 95 10.01 -0.84 14.14
N PRO A 96 10.41 -1.26 12.92
CA PRO A 96 9.55 -2.07 12.07
C PRO A 96 9.06 -3.32 12.81
N PHE A 97 7.78 -3.66 12.67
CA PHE A 97 7.18 -4.79 13.37
C PHE A 97 8.00 -6.08 13.20
N THR A 98 8.42 -6.39 11.98
CA THR A 98 9.19 -7.59 11.63
C THR A 98 10.55 -7.68 12.32
N SER A 99 11.14 -6.54 12.69
CA SER A 99 12.42 -6.45 13.44
C SER A 99 12.21 -6.27 14.94
N SER A 100 10.98 -6.18 15.40
CA SER A 100 10.65 -5.97 16.81
C SER A 100 10.66 -7.27 17.60
N PRO A 101 10.86 -7.24 18.94
CA PRO A 101 10.71 -8.40 19.81
C PRO A 101 9.30 -9.01 19.79
N HIS A 102 8.33 -8.29 19.21
CA HIS A 102 6.93 -8.68 19.16
C HIS A 102 6.54 -9.33 17.82
N SER A 103 7.49 -9.53 16.89
CA SER A 103 7.22 -10.08 15.55
C SER A 103 6.72 -11.53 15.56
N ASN A 104 7.06 -12.30 16.61
CA ASN A 104 6.63 -13.69 16.74
C ASN A 104 5.31 -13.78 17.54
N GLN A 105 4.21 -13.35 16.93
CA GLN A 105 2.86 -13.50 17.47
C GLN A 105 1.87 -13.67 16.33
N ASN A 106 0.72 -14.29 16.62
CA ASN A 106 -0.35 -14.43 15.64
C ASN A 106 -0.91 -13.07 15.27
N ILE A 107 -1.22 -12.88 13.98
CA ILE A 107 -1.68 -11.62 13.42
C ILE A 107 -2.89 -11.91 12.53
N GLN A 108 -4.01 -11.26 12.81
CA GLN A 108 -5.09 -11.23 11.83
C GLN A 108 -4.66 -10.37 10.63
N SER A 109 -4.74 -10.92 9.45
CA SER A 109 -4.24 -10.32 8.22
C SER A 109 -5.14 -10.68 7.03
N LEU A 110 -4.87 -10.07 5.88
CA LEU A 110 -5.47 -10.54 4.62
C LEU A 110 -5.27 -12.03 4.44
N VAL A 111 -4.06 -12.52 4.70
CA VAL A 111 -3.69 -13.92 4.49
C VAL A 111 -4.52 -14.84 5.40
N SER A 112 -4.57 -14.54 6.71
CA SER A 112 -5.33 -15.37 7.65
C SER A 112 -6.84 -15.40 7.33
N VAL A 113 -7.40 -14.27 6.87
CA VAL A 113 -8.81 -14.20 6.45
C VAL A 113 -9.03 -14.98 5.15
N PHE A 114 -8.13 -14.88 4.18
CA PHE A 114 -8.25 -15.63 2.94
C PHE A 114 -8.07 -17.13 3.16
N ASN A 115 -7.18 -17.56 4.05
CA ASN A 115 -7.04 -18.98 4.44
C ASN A 115 -8.31 -19.50 5.13
N GLU A 116 -8.95 -18.69 6.00
CA GLU A 116 -10.25 -19.04 6.60
C GLU A 116 -11.36 -19.21 5.55
N LEU A 117 -11.23 -18.53 4.40
CA LEU A 117 -12.16 -18.59 3.29
C LEU A 117 -11.79 -19.64 2.23
N ASP A 118 -10.81 -20.51 2.50
CA ASP A 118 -10.31 -21.55 1.58
C ASP A 118 -9.71 -21.01 0.27
N TYR A 119 -9.09 -19.83 0.30
CA TYR A 119 -8.29 -19.33 -0.82
C TYR A 119 -6.90 -19.98 -0.81
N SER A 120 -6.35 -20.27 -2.00
CA SER A 120 -4.91 -20.54 -2.13
C SER A 120 -4.14 -19.23 -1.99
N THR A 121 -3.16 -19.17 -1.10
CA THR A 121 -2.42 -17.94 -0.79
C THR A 121 -0.96 -18.01 -1.20
N SER A 122 -0.43 -16.95 -1.85
CA SER A 122 0.95 -16.94 -2.33
C SER A 122 1.60 -15.56 -2.28
N PHE A 123 2.91 -15.53 -1.99
CA PHE A 123 3.73 -14.34 -1.96
C PHE A 123 4.88 -14.44 -2.97
N PHE A 124 5.03 -13.44 -3.81
CA PHE A 124 6.04 -13.34 -4.85
C PHE A 124 6.99 -12.16 -4.61
N HIS A 125 8.29 -12.44 -4.53
CA HIS A 125 9.33 -11.41 -4.42
C HIS A 125 10.64 -11.90 -5.04
N GLY A 126 11.08 -11.30 -6.14
CA GLY A 126 12.21 -11.77 -6.96
C GLY A 126 13.59 -11.74 -6.30
N ALA A 127 13.71 -11.28 -5.07
CA ALA A 127 14.96 -11.28 -4.31
C ALA A 127 15.33 -12.67 -3.75
N PRO A 128 16.58 -12.87 -3.26
CA PRO A 128 16.91 -14.03 -2.45
C PRO A 128 15.94 -14.21 -1.28
N ASN A 129 15.50 -15.44 -1.02
CA ASN A 129 14.37 -15.74 -0.13
C ASN A 129 14.47 -15.20 1.31
N GLY A 130 15.64 -14.85 1.78
CA GLY A 130 15.85 -14.23 3.10
C GLY A 130 15.84 -12.69 3.12
N SER A 131 15.78 -12.05 1.96
CA SER A 131 15.88 -10.58 1.84
C SER A 131 14.80 -9.89 2.64
N MET A 132 15.17 -8.82 3.37
CA MET A 132 14.28 -7.97 4.19
C MET A 132 13.40 -8.73 5.19
N GLY A 133 13.67 -10.02 5.46
CA GLY A 133 12.84 -10.86 6.34
C GLY A 133 11.47 -11.23 5.76
N PHE A 134 11.23 -11.03 4.47
CA PHE A 134 9.91 -11.25 3.86
C PHE A 134 9.45 -12.71 3.86
N LEU A 135 10.37 -13.66 3.71
CA LEU A 135 10.02 -15.07 3.90
C LEU A 135 9.54 -15.35 5.33
N GLY A 136 10.22 -14.79 6.35
CA GLY A 136 9.81 -14.92 7.74
C GLY A 136 8.43 -14.30 8.00
N LEU A 137 8.20 -13.10 7.49
CA LEU A 137 6.89 -12.43 7.59
C LEU A 137 5.80 -13.23 6.86
N SER A 138 6.07 -13.71 5.65
CA SER A 138 5.15 -14.56 4.88
C SER A 138 4.70 -15.79 5.66
N ASN A 139 5.65 -16.48 6.32
CA ASN A 139 5.36 -17.63 7.18
C ASN A 139 4.50 -17.24 8.41
N ILE A 140 4.79 -16.10 9.05
CA ILE A 140 4.03 -15.60 10.21
C ILE A 140 2.60 -15.26 9.80
N LEU A 141 2.41 -14.66 8.62
CA LEU A 141 1.09 -14.31 8.09
C LEU A 141 0.30 -15.54 7.60
N GLY A 142 0.98 -16.67 7.34
CA GLY A 142 0.38 -17.92 6.94
C GLY A 142 0.16 -18.10 5.44
N PHE A 143 1.00 -17.50 4.58
CA PHE A 143 0.96 -17.80 3.14
C PHE A 143 1.28 -19.29 2.88
N ASP A 144 0.53 -19.93 2.00
CA ASP A 144 0.76 -21.32 1.61
C ASP A 144 2.06 -21.47 0.83
N ASN A 145 2.37 -20.49 -0.04
CA ASN A 145 3.53 -20.54 -0.91
C ASN A 145 4.31 -19.22 -0.91
N TYR A 146 5.64 -19.32 -0.97
CA TYR A 146 6.56 -18.22 -1.20
C TYR A 146 7.39 -18.49 -2.45
N PHE A 147 7.34 -17.58 -3.41
CA PHE A 147 8.07 -17.65 -4.66
C PHE A 147 9.11 -16.52 -4.71
N GLY A 148 10.37 -16.88 -4.52
CA GLY A 148 11.51 -15.98 -4.57
C GLY A 148 12.45 -16.27 -5.74
N LYS A 149 13.66 -15.73 -5.66
CA LYS A 149 14.73 -16.00 -6.62
C LYS A 149 15.03 -17.49 -6.76
N LYS A 150 14.97 -18.22 -5.63
CA LYS A 150 15.26 -19.68 -5.60
C LYS A 150 14.23 -20.45 -6.44
N GLU A 151 12.94 -20.17 -6.29
CA GLU A 151 11.85 -20.83 -6.99
C GLU A 151 11.83 -20.44 -8.48
N PHE A 152 12.19 -19.19 -8.80
CA PHE A 152 12.36 -18.72 -10.18
C PHE A 152 13.47 -19.48 -10.91
N ASN A 153 14.55 -19.83 -10.22
CA ASN A 153 15.61 -20.72 -10.65
C ASN A 153 16.27 -20.37 -12.01
N ASN A 154 16.44 -19.09 -12.31
CA ASN A 154 17.16 -18.61 -13.51
C ASN A 154 17.99 -17.36 -13.20
N ASP A 155 19.26 -17.58 -12.85
CA ASP A 155 20.19 -16.50 -12.50
C ASP A 155 20.61 -15.61 -13.69
N SER A 156 20.35 -16.02 -14.94
CA SER A 156 20.66 -15.16 -16.10
C SER A 156 19.80 -13.90 -16.16
N LEU A 157 18.69 -13.86 -15.41
CA LEU A 157 17.77 -12.74 -15.29
C LEU A 157 17.90 -11.99 -13.96
N TYR A 158 18.95 -12.27 -13.19
CA TYR A 158 19.31 -11.54 -11.98
C TYR A 158 19.93 -10.19 -12.33
N ASP A 159 19.52 -9.13 -11.64
CA ASP A 159 19.97 -7.75 -11.90
C ASP A 159 21.42 -7.46 -11.46
N GLY A 160 22.02 -8.37 -10.70
CA GLY A 160 23.37 -8.26 -10.14
C GLY A 160 23.42 -7.65 -8.73
N TYR A 161 22.31 -7.19 -8.19
CA TYR A 161 22.22 -6.48 -6.91
C TYR A 161 21.15 -7.06 -5.98
N TRP A 162 19.89 -6.98 -6.37
CA TRP A 162 18.75 -7.26 -5.51
C TRP A 162 18.00 -8.54 -5.85
N GLY A 163 17.74 -8.79 -7.14
CA GLY A 163 16.97 -9.96 -7.53
C GLY A 163 16.67 -10.06 -9.02
N ILE A 164 15.63 -10.80 -9.34
CA ILE A 164 15.18 -10.99 -10.71
C ILE A 164 14.48 -9.73 -11.20
N TRP A 165 14.78 -9.29 -12.43
CA TRP A 165 14.12 -8.16 -13.05
C TRP A 165 12.58 -8.28 -13.04
N ASP A 166 11.87 -7.17 -12.83
CA ASP A 166 10.41 -7.15 -12.69
C ASP A 166 9.68 -7.80 -13.89
N GLU A 167 10.09 -7.52 -15.12
CA GLU A 167 9.38 -8.06 -16.28
C GLU A 167 9.36 -9.60 -16.32
N PRO A 168 10.49 -10.33 -16.28
CA PRO A 168 10.46 -11.78 -16.24
C PRO A 168 9.81 -12.31 -14.95
N PHE A 169 9.94 -11.61 -13.83
CA PHE A 169 9.36 -12.07 -12.57
C PHE A 169 7.83 -11.92 -12.54
N PHE A 170 7.28 -10.86 -13.14
CA PHE A 170 5.83 -10.71 -13.29
C PHE A 170 5.25 -11.78 -14.23
N GLN A 171 5.97 -12.15 -15.31
CA GLN A 171 5.55 -13.24 -16.19
C GLN A 171 5.64 -14.60 -15.46
N TYR A 172 6.63 -14.79 -14.59
CA TYR A 172 6.73 -15.98 -13.75
C TYR A 172 5.54 -16.07 -12.80
N MET A 173 5.23 -15.00 -12.06
CA MET A 173 4.03 -14.97 -11.22
C MET A 173 2.78 -15.34 -12.03
N LYS A 174 2.61 -14.77 -13.22
CA LYS A 174 1.49 -15.09 -14.10
C LYS A 174 1.46 -16.58 -14.47
N SER A 175 2.61 -17.18 -14.78
CA SER A 175 2.66 -18.61 -15.13
C SER A 175 2.31 -19.51 -13.96
N GLU A 176 2.70 -19.15 -12.73
CA GLU A 176 2.31 -19.89 -11.52
C GLU A 176 0.80 -19.76 -11.24
N ILE A 177 0.26 -18.54 -11.33
CA ILE A 177 -1.18 -18.28 -11.13
C ILE A 177 -2.04 -19.06 -12.13
N ASP A 178 -1.58 -19.27 -13.36
CA ASP A 178 -2.33 -20.05 -14.38
C ASP A 178 -2.62 -21.49 -13.93
N HIS A 179 -1.91 -21.99 -12.91
CA HIS A 179 -2.05 -23.34 -12.35
C HIS A 179 -2.77 -23.35 -10.99
N PHE A 180 -3.10 -22.18 -10.44
CA PHE A 180 -3.78 -22.12 -9.14
C PHE A 180 -5.25 -22.47 -9.26
N ASN A 181 -5.76 -23.10 -8.21
CA ASN A 181 -7.20 -23.24 -8.05
C ASN A 181 -7.81 -21.91 -7.62
N GLU A 182 -8.94 -21.56 -8.22
CA GLU A 182 -9.74 -20.41 -7.79
C GLU A 182 -10.65 -20.78 -6.61
N PRO A 183 -10.86 -19.90 -5.64
CA PRO A 183 -10.29 -18.55 -5.55
C PRO A 183 -8.88 -18.54 -4.98
N PHE A 184 -8.07 -17.57 -5.40
CA PHE A 184 -6.72 -17.36 -4.88
C PHE A 184 -6.47 -15.91 -4.44
N PHE A 185 -5.55 -15.75 -3.49
CA PHE A 185 -4.96 -14.48 -3.08
C PHE A 185 -3.46 -14.49 -3.33
N THR A 186 -3.00 -13.58 -4.14
CA THR A 186 -1.57 -13.46 -4.49
C THR A 186 -1.07 -12.06 -4.19
N THR A 187 0.07 -11.96 -3.51
CA THR A 187 0.80 -10.71 -3.31
C THR A 187 2.10 -10.76 -4.11
N LEU A 188 2.35 -9.74 -4.92
CA LEU A 188 3.64 -9.52 -5.55
C LEU A 188 4.27 -8.24 -4.99
N PHE A 189 5.55 -8.32 -4.62
CA PHE A 189 6.39 -7.17 -4.29
C PHE A 189 7.45 -7.02 -5.37
N SER A 190 7.43 -5.88 -6.11
CA SER A 190 8.38 -5.63 -7.19
C SER A 190 9.77 -5.24 -6.67
N LEU A 191 10.74 -5.04 -7.55
CA LEU A 191 12.12 -4.89 -7.12
C LEU A 191 12.92 -3.88 -7.96
N SER A 192 12.66 -3.80 -9.28
CA SER A 192 13.60 -3.18 -10.22
C SER A 192 13.74 -1.67 -10.07
N SER A 193 12.81 -1.00 -9.37
CA SER A 193 12.90 0.44 -9.07
C SER A 193 13.72 0.77 -7.82
N HIS A 194 14.42 -0.21 -7.24
CA HIS A 194 15.37 0.00 -6.16
C HIS A 194 16.73 0.54 -6.67
N GLU A 195 17.51 1.18 -5.80
CA GLU A 195 18.91 1.53 -6.10
C GLU A 195 19.70 0.29 -6.54
N PRO A 196 20.60 0.40 -7.52
CA PRO A 196 21.19 1.59 -8.13
C PRO A 196 20.44 2.14 -9.36
N PHE A 197 19.13 1.92 -9.48
CA PHE A 197 18.27 2.47 -10.54
C PHE A 197 18.68 2.08 -11.96
N ASN A 198 19.03 0.82 -12.15
CA ASN A 198 19.41 0.27 -13.44
C ASN A 198 18.21 -0.32 -14.18
N VAL A 199 18.29 -0.32 -15.52
CA VAL A 199 17.37 -1.08 -16.37
C VAL A 199 18.14 -2.21 -17.06
N PRO A 200 17.45 -3.31 -17.47
CA PRO A 200 18.09 -4.38 -18.23
C PRO A 200 18.75 -3.85 -19.51
N LYS A 201 19.85 -4.48 -19.95
CA LYS A 201 20.65 -4.03 -21.09
C LYS A 201 19.83 -3.80 -22.36
N ASN A 202 18.84 -4.65 -22.63
CA ASN A 202 17.93 -4.53 -23.78
C ASN A 202 16.96 -3.36 -23.70
N TYR A 203 16.87 -2.68 -22.55
CA TYR A 203 16.04 -1.50 -22.31
C TYR A 203 16.83 -0.22 -22.13
N GLN A 204 18.15 -0.26 -22.27
CA GLN A 204 18.97 0.95 -22.21
C GLN A 204 18.50 1.99 -23.22
N ASN A 205 18.28 3.24 -22.76
CA ASN A 205 17.76 4.36 -23.54
C ASN A 205 16.35 4.16 -24.14
N PHE A 206 15.57 3.20 -23.64
CA PHE A 206 14.20 2.97 -24.09
C PHE A 206 13.19 3.86 -23.35
N PHE A 207 13.42 4.08 -22.08
CA PHE A 207 12.54 4.92 -21.23
C PHE A 207 13.13 6.32 -21.06
N PRO A 208 12.28 7.36 -20.81
CA PRO A 208 12.75 8.70 -20.53
C PRO A 208 13.59 8.72 -19.24
N LYS A 209 14.80 9.28 -19.29
CA LYS A 209 15.69 9.42 -18.13
C LYS A 209 15.18 10.43 -17.12
N GLY A 210 14.46 11.46 -17.58
CA GLY A 210 13.93 12.53 -16.73
C GLY A 210 15.01 13.30 -15.97
N ASN A 211 14.69 13.70 -14.72
CA ASN A 211 15.52 14.59 -13.91
C ASN A 211 16.12 13.92 -12.67
N VAL A 212 15.69 12.70 -12.35
CA VAL A 212 16.23 11.84 -11.29
C VAL A 212 16.39 10.42 -11.82
N ASP A 213 17.30 9.65 -11.25
CA ASP A 213 17.64 8.31 -11.75
C ASP A 213 16.44 7.35 -11.71
N MET A 214 15.52 7.55 -10.78
CA MET A 214 14.29 6.76 -10.69
C MET A 214 13.38 6.87 -11.91
N HIS A 215 13.40 7.96 -12.69
CA HIS A 215 12.45 8.15 -13.77
C HIS A 215 12.54 7.05 -14.84
N GLU A 216 13.76 6.62 -15.20
CA GLU A 216 13.97 5.57 -16.19
C GLU A 216 13.48 4.21 -15.69
N VAL A 217 13.79 3.85 -14.44
CA VAL A 217 13.40 2.55 -13.86
C VAL A 217 11.91 2.48 -13.56
N ILE A 218 11.27 3.59 -13.20
CA ILE A 218 9.81 3.69 -13.08
C ILE A 218 9.14 3.36 -14.41
N GLY A 219 9.65 3.91 -15.52
CA GLY A 219 9.19 3.59 -16.87
C GLY A 219 9.34 2.10 -17.21
N TYR A 220 10.45 1.49 -16.79
CA TYR A 220 10.67 0.05 -16.96
C TYR A 220 9.66 -0.79 -16.14
N SER A 221 9.46 -0.49 -14.88
CA SER A 221 8.53 -1.25 -14.02
C SER A 221 7.07 -1.07 -14.48
N ASP A 222 6.67 0.13 -14.96
CA ASP A 222 5.36 0.36 -15.58
C ASP A 222 5.18 -0.49 -16.85
N ASN A 223 6.22 -0.62 -17.66
CA ASN A 223 6.19 -1.48 -18.84
C ASN A 223 6.14 -2.97 -18.49
N ALA A 224 6.84 -3.40 -17.44
CA ALA A 224 6.76 -4.76 -16.91
C ALA A 224 5.32 -5.09 -16.47
N LEU A 225 4.69 -4.18 -15.74
CA LEU A 225 3.30 -4.28 -15.33
C LEU A 225 2.35 -4.33 -16.54
N LYS A 226 2.57 -3.48 -17.57
CA LYS A 226 1.81 -3.53 -18.83
C LYS A 226 1.87 -4.90 -19.49
N LYS A 227 3.06 -5.50 -19.57
CA LYS A 227 3.26 -6.82 -20.17
C LYS A 227 2.55 -7.91 -19.38
N PHE A 228 2.62 -7.86 -18.02
CA PHE A 228 1.85 -8.74 -17.15
C PHE A 228 0.36 -8.66 -17.45
N PHE A 229 -0.23 -7.47 -17.43
CA PHE A 229 -1.66 -7.31 -17.70
C PHE A 229 -2.04 -7.79 -19.11
N ASN A 230 -1.20 -7.54 -20.11
CA ASN A 230 -1.47 -7.99 -21.49
C ASN A 230 -1.45 -9.52 -21.64
N SER A 231 -0.63 -10.22 -20.87
CA SER A 231 -0.61 -11.69 -20.84
C SER A 231 -1.74 -12.26 -19.98
N ALA A 232 -1.98 -11.66 -18.82
CA ALA A 232 -3.02 -12.06 -17.87
C ALA A 232 -4.44 -11.92 -18.42
N LYS A 233 -4.72 -10.86 -19.20
CA LYS A 233 -6.03 -10.64 -19.87
C LYS A 233 -6.49 -11.80 -20.75
N LYS A 234 -5.61 -12.69 -21.15
CA LYS A 234 -5.92 -13.86 -21.99
C LYS A 234 -6.41 -15.05 -21.17
N GLN A 235 -6.32 -14.97 -19.84
CA GLN A 235 -6.67 -16.04 -18.92
C GLN A 235 -8.09 -15.89 -18.38
N GLU A 236 -8.75 -17.00 -18.11
CA GLU A 236 -10.12 -16.98 -17.57
C GLU A 236 -10.17 -16.38 -16.15
N TRP A 237 -9.19 -16.71 -15.28
CA TRP A 237 -9.12 -16.17 -13.92
C TRP A 237 -9.08 -14.64 -13.88
N PHE A 238 -8.55 -13.98 -14.92
CA PHE A 238 -8.44 -12.52 -14.98
C PHE A 238 -9.79 -11.82 -14.85
N LYS A 239 -10.85 -12.41 -15.45
CA LYS A 239 -12.18 -11.80 -15.52
C LYS A 239 -12.84 -11.63 -14.15
N ASN A 240 -12.51 -12.52 -13.20
CA ASN A 240 -13.03 -12.50 -11.83
C ASN A 240 -11.93 -12.17 -10.81
N THR A 241 -11.06 -11.23 -11.14
CA THR A 241 -9.94 -10.85 -10.28
C THR A 241 -10.00 -9.37 -9.90
N LEU A 242 -9.93 -9.09 -8.59
CA LEU A 242 -9.65 -7.78 -8.06
C LEU A 242 -8.14 -7.56 -8.07
N PHE A 243 -7.67 -6.56 -8.80
CA PHE A 243 -6.29 -6.09 -8.75
C PHE A 243 -6.20 -4.87 -7.84
N VAL A 244 -5.30 -4.92 -6.87
CA VAL A 244 -4.98 -3.82 -5.98
C VAL A 244 -3.53 -3.43 -6.21
N ILE A 245 -3.28 -2.17 -6.58
CA ILE A 245 -1.94 -1.68 -6.87
C ILE A 245 -1.64 -0.54 -5.91
N THR A 246 -0.53 -0.66 -5.21
CA THR A 246 0.02 0.35 -4.31
C THR A 246 1.55 0.35 -4.40
N SER A 247 2.19 1.18 -3.61
CA SER A 247 3.63 1.18 -3.41
C SER A 247 3.95 0.99 -1.93
N ASP A 248 5.16 0.55 -1.65
CA ASP A 248 5.68 0.44 -0.28
C ASP A 248 5.99 1.80 0.34
N HIS A 249 6.75 2.64 -0.35
CA HIS A 249 7.12 4.00 0.05
C HIS A 249 7.51 4.84 -1.16
N CYS A 250 7.98 6.07 -0.92
CA CYS A 250 8.60 6.94 -1.92
C CYS A 250 10.12 7.01 -1.68
N ASN A 251 10.90 7.24 -2.73
CA ASN A 251 12.35 7.37 -2.64
C ASN A 251 12.82 8.76 -3.12
N GLN A 252 13.04 8.97 -4.40
CA GLN A 252 13.48 10.25 -4.95
C GLN A 252 12.29 11.18 -5.25
N PHE A 253 12.53 12.50 -5.17
CA PHE A 253 11.51 13.51 -5.43
C PHE A 253 12.09 14.61 -6.33
N TRP A 254 11.43 14.90 -7.43
CA TRP A 254 11.79 15.98 -8.32
C TRP A 254 10.99 17.26 -8.05
N TYR A 255 9.66 17.14 -8.02
CA TYR A 255 8.79 18.30 -7.89
C TYR A 255 8.74 18.82 -6.45
N PRO A 256 8.79 20.19 -6.23
CA PRO A 256 8.72 20.78 -4.90
C PRO A 256 7.53 20.29 -4.08
N TYR A 257 6.37 20.14 -4.72
CA TYR A 257 5.15 19.60 -4.08
C TYR A 257 5.40 18.26 -3.36
N TYR A 258 6.21 17.37 -3.94
CA TYR A 258 6.51 16.05 -3.36
C TYR A 258 7.70 16.06 -2.39
N ARG A 259 8.45 17.16 -2.32
CA ARG A 259 9.51 17.38 -1.31
C ARG A 259 8.95 17.81 0.04
N ALA A 260 7.71 18.30 0.07
CA ALA A 260 7.04 18.70 1.32
C ALA A 260 6.98 17.52 2.32
N PRO A 261 7.21 17.75 3.62
CA PRO A 261 7.33 16.72 4.65
C PRO A 261 6.19 15.69 4.66
N ILE A 262 4.97 16.11 4.37
CA ILE A 262 3.80 15.23 4.30
C ILE A 262 3.81 14.41 3.01
N ASN A 263 4.08 15.03 1.86
CA ASN A 263 4.00 14.39 0.56
C ASN A 263 5.16 13.42 0.25
N ARG A 264 6.21 13.40 1.09
CA ARG A 264 7.25 12.34 1.03
C ARG A 264 6.72 10.95 1.33
N PHE A 265 5.49 10.83 1.79
CA PHE A 265 4.79 9.57 2.04
C PHE A 265 3.70 9.29 0.99
N ALA A 266 3.60 10.12 -0.05
CA ALA A 266 2.52 10.05 -1.02
C ALA A 266 2.65 8.86 -1.97
N VAL A 267 1.84 7.81 -1.77
CA VAL A 267 1.81 6.58 -2.58
C VAL A 267 0.51 6.46 -3.37
N PRO A 268 0.47 5.69 -4.46
CA PRO A 268 -0.78 5.35 -5.13
C PRO A 268 -1.56 4.30 -4.32
N ILE A 269 -2.89 4.37 -4.36
CA ILE A 269 -3.79 3.26 -4.07
C ILE A 269 -4.81 3.19 -5.20
N LEU A 270 -4.86 2.04 -5.88
CA LEU A 270 -5.69 1.80 -7.03
C LEU A 270 -6.36 0.43 -6.91
N PHE A 271 -7.67 0.39 -7.16
CA PHE A 271 -8.46 -0.84 -7.26
C PHE A 271 -9.01 -0.97 -8.67
N TYR A 272 -8.69 -2.06 -9.33
CA TYR A 272 -9.15 -2.37 -10.68
C TYR A 272 -9.84 -3.73 -10.71
N HIS A 273 -11.01 -3.80 -11.34
CA HIS A 273 -11.65 -5.06 -11.67
C HIS A 273 -12.09 -5.04 -13.15
N PRO A 274 -11.82 -6.09 -13.94
CA PRO A 274 -12.09 -6.10 -15.38
C PRO A 274 -13.56 -5.87 -15.78
N ASN A 275 -14.50 -6.15 -14.89
CA ASN A 275 -15.93 -5.87 -15.12
C ASN A 275 -16.30 -4.38 -15.02
N ASN A 276 -15.33 -3.51 -14.79
CA ASN A 276 -15.48 -2.04 -14.71
C ASN A 276 -16.44 -1.56 -13.61
N THR A 277 -16.62 -2.33 -12.54
CA THR A 277 -17.46 -1.94 -11.39
C THR A 277 -16.79 -0.94 -10.47
N LEU A 278 -15.45 -0.86 -10.52
CA LEU A 278 -14.61 0.06 -9.75
C LEU A 278 -14.06 1.13 -10.68
N ASN A 279 -14.67 2.31 -10.69
CA ASN A 279 -14.21 3.43 -11.52
C ASN A 279 -14.46 4.76 -10.80
N GLY A 280 -13.46 5.62 -10.83
CA GLY A 280 -13.58 6.96 -10.27
C GLY A 280 -12.31 7.44 -9.58
N THR A 281 -12.41 8.64 -9.03
CA THR A 281 -11.33 9.29 -8.29
C THR A 281 -11.83 9.78 -6.96
N ASP A 282 -11.25 9.29 -5.87
CA ASP A 282 -11.47 9.77 -4.51
C ASP A 282 -10.26 10.59 -4.06
N ASN A 283 -10.52 11.75 -3.43
CA ASN A 283 -9.50 12.65 -2.90
C ASN A 283 -9.48 12.69 -1.36
N SER A 284 -10.27 11.84 -0.69
CA SER A 284 -10.23 11.73 0.77
C SER A 284 -8.88 11.20 1.23
N LEU A 285 -8.49 11.52 2.46
CA LEU A 285 -7.29 10.94 3.07
C LEU A 285 -7.41 9.42 3.09
N ALA A 286 -6.39 8.75 2.60
CA ALA A 286 -6.23 7.31 2.62
C ALA A 286 -4.80 6.93 3.00
N GLN A 287 -4.58 5.71 3.43
CA GLN A 287 -3.26 5.21 3.81
C GLN A 287 -3.16 3.70 3.59
N GLN A 288 -1.95 3.15 3.65
CA GLN A 288 -1.74 1.71 3.44
C GLN A 288 -2.53 0.84 4.44
N LEU A 289 -2.73 1.33 5.68
CA LEU A 289 -3.55 0.63 6.68
C LEU A 289 -4.99 0.38 6.21
N ASP A 290 -5.48 1.15 5.25
CA ASP A 290 -6.85 1.07 4.73
C ASP A 290 -7.02 -0.07 3.70
N ILE A 291 -5.91 -0.61 3.16
CA ILE A 291 -5.96 -1.63 2.08
C ILE A 291 -6.57 -2.93 2.59
N PHE A 292 -6.10 -3.45 3.72
CA PHE A 292 -6.65 -4.68 4.32
C PHE A 292 -8.16 -4.59 4.53
N PRO A 293 -8.69 -3.64 5.32
CA PRO A 293 -10.13 -3.55 5.54
C PRO A 293 -10.92 -3.28 4.25
N SER A 294 -10.34 -2.59 3.27
CA SER A 294 -11.02 -2.36 1.98
C SER A 294 -11.19 -3.64 1.17
N ILE A 295 -10.15 -4.46 1.06
CA ILE A 295 -10.23 -5.75 0.36
C ILE A 295 -11.25 -6.66 1.05
N ILE A 296 -11.24 -6.72 2.38
CA ILE A 296 -12.16 -7.54 3.17
C ILE A 296 -13.62 -7.10 2.99
N ASP A 297 -13.86 -5.79 2.95
CA ASP A 297 -15.19 -5.24 2.66
C ASP A 297 -15.63 -5.57 1.23
N TYR A 298 -14.72 -5.44 0.25
CA TYR A 298 -15.01 -5.75 -1.15
C TYR A 298 -15.44 -7.21 -1.38
N ILE A 299 -14.76 -8.16 -0.73
CA ILE A 299 -15.09 -9.59 -0.85
C ILE A 299 -16.32 -10.00 0.00
N GLY A 300 -16.88 -9.09 0.79
CA GLY A 300 -18.08 -9.33 1.59
C GLY A 300 -17.86 -10.20 2.83
N TYR A 301 -16.67 -10.14 3.45
CA TYR A 301 -16.42 -10.83 4.71
C TYR A 301 -17.13 -10.15 5.87
N GLU A 302 -17.99 -10.91 6.58
CA GLU A 302 -18.91 -10.35 7.57
C GLU A 302 -18.41 -10.40 9.02
N LYS A 303 -17.36 -11.18 9.30
CA LYS A 303 -16.82 -11.28 10.67
C LYS A 303 -16.03 -10.00 11.03
N PRO A 304 -16.00 -9.63 12.33
CA PRO A 304 -15.17 -8.52 12.79
C PRO A 304 -13.70 -8.77 12.50
N ILE A 305 -13.00 -7.73 12.05
CA ILE A 305 -11.55 -7.73 11.87
C ILE A 305 -10.86 -6.77 12.83
N LYS A 306 -9.60 -7.04 13.14
CA LYS A 306 -8.72 -6.13 13.87
C LYS A 306 -7.95 -5.30 12.85
N SER A 307 -8.27 -4.03 12.73
CA SER A 307 -7.64 -3.11 11.81
C SER A 307 -7.46 -1.74 12.45
N TRP A 308 -6.36 -1.07 12.15
CA TRP A 308 -6.15 0.35 12.45
C TRP A 308 -6.49 1.26 11.28
N GLY A 309 -6.77 0.70 10.12
CA GLY A 309 -7.31 1.39 8.95
C GLY A 309 -8.83 1.30 8.86
N ARG A 310 -9.39 1.88 7.82
CA ARG A 310 -10.82 1.87 7.48
C ARG A 310 -11.05 1.32 6.08
N SER A 311 -12.26 0.83 5.78
CA SER A 311 -12.62 0.52 4.40
C SER A 311 -12.75 1.82 3.58
N LEU A 312 -12.13 1.82 2.42
CA LEU A 312 -12.22 2.89 1.43
C LEU A 312 -13.52 2.80 0.58
N PHE A 313 -14.29 1.72 0.73
CA PHE A 313 -15.54 1.49 0.02
C PHE A 313 -16.79 1.85 0.84
N SER A 314 -16.64 2.08 2.15
CA SER A 314 -17.75 2.36 3.05
C SER A 314 -17.67 3.77 3.62
N GLU A 315 -18.70 4.60 3.39
CA GLU A 315 -18.81 5.94 3.95
C GLU A 315 -18.87 5.95 5.50
N ASN A 316 -19.31 4.84 6.09
CA ASN A 316 -19.46 4.69 7.55
C ASN A 316 -18.29 3.94 8.21
N SER A 317 -17.17 3.78 7.54
CA SER A 317 -16.02 3.00 8.02
C SER A 317 -15.13 3.73 9.03
N GLY A 318 -15.38 5.00 9.29
CA GLY A 318 -14.59 5.84 10.20
C GLY A 318 -14.15 7.16 9.58
N ILE A 319 -13.52 7.99 10.38
CA ILE A 319 -13.02 9.30 9.94
C ILE A 319 -11.73 9.10 9.13
N PRO A 320 -11.59 9.73 7.94
CA PRO A 320 -10.36 9.68 7.17
C PRO A 320 -9.19 10.32 7.92
N PHE A 321 -8.06 9.61 7.98
CA PHE A 321 -6.82 10.13 8.56
C PHE A 321 -5.61 9.48 7.91
N SER A 322 -4.43 10.06 8.13
CA SER A 322 -3.15 9.40 7.87
C SER A 322 -2.21 9.57 9.05
N ILE A 323 -1.41 8.54 9.32
CA ILE A 323 -0.42 8.56 10.39
C ILE A 323 0.89 7.95 9.90
N HIS A 324 1.99 8.61 10.19
CA HIS A 324 3.32 8.08 9.96
C HIS A 324 4.31 8.55 11.02
N PHE A 325 5.32 7.73 11.25
CA PHE A 325 6.42 8.04 12.17
C PHE A 325 7.68 8.32 11.34
N SER A 326 8.36 9.41 11.64
CA SER A 326 9.60 9.77 10.94
C SER A 326 10.56 10.49 11.88
N GLY A 327 11.75 9.96 11.99
CA GLY A 327 12.74 10.44 12.94
C GLY A 327 12.32 10.13 14.38
N THR A 328 11.79 11.11 15.08
CA THR A 328 11.38 11.00 16.48
C THR A 328 9.94 11.43 16.75
N VAL A 329 9.19 11.74 15.67
CA VAL A 329 7.86 12.32 15.80
C VAL A 329 6.80 11.54 15.01
N TYR A 330 5.59 11.54 15.53
CA TYR A 330 4.40 11.14 14.82
C TYR A 330 3.85 12.35 14.06
N ARG A 331 3.49 12.16 12.80
CA ARG A 331 2.69 13.10 12.02
C ARG A 331 1.35 12.48 11.76
N PHE A 332 0.31 13.20 12.15
CA PHE A 332 -1.07 12.74 12.08
C PHE A 332 -1.93 13.80 11.41
N SER A 333 -2.49 13.47 10.27
CA SER A 333 -3.36 14.34 9.50
C SER A 333 -4.81 13.84 9.58
N MET A 334 -5.72 14.71 10.02
CA MET A 334 -7.14 14.39 10.18
C MET A 334 -7.96 15.68 10.14
N ASN A 335 -9.14 15.66 9.51
CA ASN A 335 -10.01 16.83 9.34
C ASN A 335 -9.23 18.03 8.76
N ASN A 336 -9.06 19.10 9.51
CA ASN A 336 -8.43 20.35 9.09
C ASN A 336 -6.97 20.48 9.57
N PHE A 337 -6.44 19.51 10.30
CA PHE A 337 -5.16 19.65 10.99
C PHE A 337 -4.15 18.53 10.66
N THR A 338 -2.89 18.93 10.66
CA THR A 338 -1.75 18.02 10.81
C THR A 338 -1.11 18.27 12.17
N ILE A 339 -1.09 17.25 13.01
CA ILE A 339 -0.51 17.27 14.36
C ILE A 339 0.88 16.62 14.32
N VAL A 340 1.87 17.27 14.91
CA VAL A 340 3.20 16.73 15.16
C VAL A 340 3.35 16.45 16.65
N PHE A 341 3.57 15.17 17.00
CA PHE A 341 3.60 14.67 18.37
C PHE A 341 4.92 13.93 18.63
N ASP A 342 5.61 14.26 19.73
CA ASP A 342 6.93 13.68 20.07
C ASP A 342 6.84 12.37 20.88
N GLY A 343 5.63 11.89 21.12
CA GLY A 343 5.35 10.72 21.96
C GLY A 343 5.05 11.10 23.44
N LYS A 344 5.20 12.38 23.79
CA LYS A 344 4.85 12.93 25.12
C LYS A 344 3.84 14.05 25.02
N LYS A 345 4.10 15.00 24.12
CA LYS A 345 3.25 16.19 23.91
C LYS A 345 3.18 16.56 22.42
N THR A 346 2.11 17.25 22.06
CA THR A 346 2.01 17.93 20.78
C THR A 346 3.03 19.06 20.74
N ILE A 347 3.84 19.08 19.68
CA ILE A 347 4.91 20.09 19.47
C ILE A 347 4.63 20.98 18.26
N GLY A 348 3.64 20.63 17.44
CA GLY A 348 3.19 21.42 16.31
C GLY A 348 1.79 21.06 15.89
N VAL A 349 1.04 22.07 15.45
CA VAL A 349 -0.29 21.96 14.84
C VAL A 349 -0.28 22.82 13.59
N TYR A 350 -0.70 22.27 12.47
CA TYR A 350 -0.64 22.94 11.16
C TYR A 350 -1.97 22.76 10.45
N SER A 351 -2.32 23.68 9.56
CA SER A 351 -3.41 23.43 8.63
C SER A 351 -3.12 22.18 7.81
N ILE A 352 -4.13 21.40 7.48
CA ILE A 352 -3.98 20.21 6.61
C ILE A 352 -3.45 20.57 5.22
N ASP A 353 -3.64 21.80 4.77
CA ASP A 353 -3.16 22.33 3.50
C ASP A 353 -1.71 22.86 3.58
N ASP A 354 -1.14 23.02 4.79
CA ASP A 354 0.25 23.42 5.01
C ASP A 354 1.18 22.18 4.96
N LEU A 355 1.39 21.68 3.76
CA LEU A 355 2.17 20.45 3.53
C LEU A 355 3.64 20.58 3.92
N ASP A 356 4.16 21.80 3.93
CA ASP A 356 5.55 22.14 4.32
C ASP A 356 5.73 22.31 5.82
N LEU A 357 4.64 22.37 6.59
CA LEU A 357 4.63 22.58 8.04
C LEU A 357 5.32 23.89 8.45
N ASN A 358 5.03 24.97 7.71
CA ASN A 358 5.67 26.29 7.89
C ASN A 358 5.03 27.11 9.00
N ILE A 359 3.69 27.05 9.15
CA ILE A 359 2.93 27.91 10.05
C ILE A 359 2.41 27.08 11.22
N ASN A 360 3.16 27.08 12.32
CA ASN A 360 2.76 26.38 13.53
C ASN A 360 1.68 27.14 14.30
N LEU A 361 0.50 26.56 14.35
CA LEU A 361 -0.72 27.11 14.95
C LEU A 361 -0.93 26.71 16.42
N ILE A 362 0.05 26.03 17.05
CA ILE A 362 -0.10 25.45 18.39
C ILE A 362 -0.46 26.48 19.47
N ASN A 363 -0.11 27.76 19.29
CA ASN A 363 -0.39 28.85 20.22
C ASN A 363 -1.61 29.69 19.81
N ASP A 364 -2.35 29.29 18.78
CA ASP A 364 -3.58 30.00 18.41
C ASP A 364 -4.76 29.51 19.26
N ASN A 365 -5.08 30.28 20.28
CA ASN A 365 -6.16 29.96 21.22
C ASN A 365 -7.57 29.94 20.60
N LYS A 366 -7.75 30.31 19.33
CA LYS A 366 -9.03 30.26 18.61
C LYS A 366 -9.27 28.88 17.97
N LEU A 367 -8.24 28.04 17.88
CA LEU A 367 -8.34 26.73 17.26
C LEU A 367 -8.56 25.64 18.31
N ASP A 368 -9.50 24.75 18.04
CA ASP A 368 -9.73 23.54 18.82
C ASP A 368 -9.33 22.31 18.02
N TYR A 369 -8.21 21.71 18.35
CA TYR A 369 -7.68 20.45 17.80
C TYR A 369 -7.68 19.32 18.84
N SER A 370 -8.39 19.52 19.94
CA SER A 370 -8.40 18.59 21.07
C SER A 370 -8.96 17.21 20.72
N PHE A 371 -9.86 17.15 19.73
CA PHE A 371 -10.40 15.89 19.23
C PHE A 371 -9.32 15.09 18.48
N GLU A 372 -8.63 15.71 17.54
CA GLU A 372 -7.56 15.07 16.74
C GLU A 372 -6.39 14.64 17.62
N GLU A 373 -6.01 15.46 18.60
CA GLU A 373 -4.96 15.10 19.55
C GLU A 373 -5.37 13.90 20.42
N ARG A 374 -6.59 13.86 20.94
CA ARG A 374 -7.10 12.69 21.68
C ARG A 374 -7.17 11.45 20.81
N TYR A 375 -7.60 11.59 19.56
CA TYR A 375 -7.65 10.48 18.61
C TYR A 375 -6.27 9.89 18.37
N LEU A 376 -5.27 10.73 18.07
CA LEU A 376 -3.88 10.33 17.89
C LEU A 376 -3.31 9.59 19.11
N LYS A 377 -3.51 10.15 20.32
CA LYS A 377 -3.02 9.55 21.57
C LYS A 377 -3.69 8.20 21.83
N SER A 378 -5.00 8.11 21.60
CA SER A 378 -5.75 6.85 21.74
C SER A 378 -5.31 5.80 20.72
N PHE A 379 -5.03 6.21 19.49
CA PHE A 379 -4.50 5.34 18.43
C PHE A 379 -3.15 4.73 18.81
N ILE A 380 -2.21 5.56 19.26
CA ILE A 380 -0.88 5.12 19.70
C ILE A 380 -1.00 4.19 20.91
N GLN A 381 -1.85 4.54 21.86
CA GLN A 381 -2.05 3.73 23.06
C GLN A 381 -2.65 2.35 22.72
N ASP A 382 -3.69 2.29 21.89
CA ASP A 382 -4.32 1.04 21.46
C ASP A 382 -3.32 0.15 20.71
N TYR A 383 -2.53 0.73 19.79
CA TYR A 383 -1.47 0.01 19.08
C TYR A 383 -0.45 -0.59 20.06
N MET A 384 0.11 0.22 20.95
CA MET A 384 1.12 -0.24 21.91
C MET A 384 0.56 -1.31 22.86
N GLN A 385 -0.69 -1.14 23.32
CA GLN A 385 -1.33 -2.11 24.22
C GLN A 385 -1.53 -3.45 23.53
N ARG A 386 -2.05 -3.46 22.29
CA ARG A 386 -2.27 -4.73 21.56
C ARG A 386 -0.97 -5.46 21.24
N ILE A 387 0.09 -4.72 20.89
CA ILE A 387 1.43 -5.31 20.65
C ILE A 387 1.96 -5.98 21.92
N ILE A 388 1.86 -5.31 23.08
CA ILE A 388 2.36 -5.82 24.37
C ILE A 388 1.52 -7.01 24.83
N ASP A 389 0.21 -6.92 24.73
CA ASP A 389 -0.73 -7.95 25.17
C ASP A 389 -0.81 -9.15 24.20
N LYS A 390 -0.07 -9.10 23.09
CA LYS A 390 -0.13 -10.09 21.99
C LYS A 390 -1.54 -10.31 21.47
N ASN A 391 -2.29 -9.22 21.28
CA ASN A 391 -3.70 -9.22 20.88
C ASN A 391 -3.88 -8.68 19.46
N LEU A 392 -3.15 -9.28 18.48
CA LEU A 392 -3.19 -8.92 17.07
C LEU A 392 -4.07 -9.86 16.24
N GLU A 393 -4.55 -10.94 16.83
CA GLU A 393 -5.45 -11.93 16.21
C GLU A 393 -6.89 -11.79 16.75
#